data_5eda289ccd9ccd7b3e6bc02b6c668bc7
#
_entry.id   5eda289ccd9ccd7b3e6bc02b6c668bc7
#
_cell.length_a   1.000
_cell.length_b   1.000
_cell.length_c   1.000
_cell.angle_alpha   90.00
_cell.angle_beta   90.00
_cell.angle_gamma   90.00
#
_symmetry.space_group_name_H-M   'P 1'
#
loop_
_entity.id
_entity.type
_entity.pdbx_description
1 polymer ?
#
loop_
_entity_poly.entity_id
_entity_poly.type
_entity_poly.pdbx_seq_one_letter_code
_entity_poly.pdbx_strand_id
1 'polypeptide(L)'
;MSKVMIIGCGGVASVAIHKCCQNSEVFSEIMIASRTLSKCDALKEKLAPTTKTIITTAKVDADCTEELIALIKQYQPDAVLNLALPYQDLTIMDACLACKVPYIDTANYEAENTDDPAWRAIYEKRCEELGFSAYFDYSWQWAYMDRFKEAGITGLLGTGFDPGVTSVFAAYAQKHYFDEIHTIDILDCNGGDHGYPFATNFNPEINLREVSAPGSYWENGHWVEIPPMSIKREYNFDEVGEKDMYLLHHEEIEALAKNIPGVKRIRFFMTFGQSYLTHMKCLENVGLLSTTPITFNGQQIV
;
A
#
# COMPACT_ATOMS: atom_id res chain seq x y z
N MET A 1 6.46 -25.47 -7.74
CA MET A 1 5.01 -25.17 -7.74
C MET A 1 4.68 -24.68 -6.36
N SER A 2 4.09 -23.51 -6.24
CA SER A 2 3.88 -22.85 -4.96
C SER A 2 2.41 -22.83 -4.57
N LYS A 3 2.17 -22.98 -3.29
CA LYS A 3 0.88 -22.92 -2.63
C LYS A 3 0.79 -21.60 -1.85
N VAL A 4 -0.04 -20.66 -2.30
CA VAL A 4 -0.09 -19.31 -1.75
C VAL A 4 -1.43 -19.02 -1.10
N MET A 5 -1.41 -18.45 0.10
CA MET A 5 -2.59 -17.86 0.72
C MET A 5 -2.62 -16.37 0.44
N ILE A 6 -3.71 -15.88 -0.13
CA ILE A 6 -3.93 -14.47 -0.42
C ILE A 6 -5.01 -13.95 0.51
N ILE A 7 -4.64 -12.98 1.36
CA ILE A 7 -5.56 -12.32 2.28
C ILE A 7 -6.02 -11.02 1.66
N GLY A 8 -7.31 -10.90 1.46
CA GLY A 8 -7.95 -9.79 0.72
C GLY A 8 -8.68 -10.25 -0.54
N CYS A 9 -9.78 -9.58 -0.86
CA CYS A 9 -10.59 -9.84 -2.05
C CYS A 9 -11.21 -8.54 -2.58
N GLY A 10 -10.39 -7.46 -2.56
CA GLY A 10 -10.73 -6.15 -3.13
C GLY A 10 -10.27 -6.00 -4.58
N GLY A 11 -10.20 -4.75 -5.05
CA GLY A 11 -9.77 -4.42 -6.41
C GLY A 11 -8.38 -4.92 -6.74
N VAL A 12 -7.38 -4.53 -5.94
CA VAL A 12 -5.97 -4.94 -6.10
C VAL A 12 -5.84 -6.45 -6.01
N ALA A 13 -6.46 -7.08 -5.00
CA ALA A 13 -6.44 -8.53 -4.82
C ALA A 13 -7.01 -9.28 -6.04
N SER A 14 -8.11 -8.79 -6.63
CA SER A 14 -8.70 -9.43 -7.81
C SER A 14 -7.75 -9.43 -9.02
N VAL A 15 -7.00 -8.35 -9.23
CA VAL A 15 -6.00 -8.25 -10.30
C VAL A 15 -4.81 -9.17 -10.01
N ALA A 16 -4.26 -9.13 -8.79
CA ALA A 16 -3.13 -9.96 -8.40
C ALA A 16 -3.45 -11.46 -8.50
N ILE A 17 -4.62 -11.88 -7.99
CA ILE A 17 -5.09 -13.27 -8.09
C ILE A 17 -5.23 -13.71 -9.56
N HIS A 18 -5.80 -12.83 -10.41
CA HIS A 18 -5.89 -13.12 -11.85
C HIS A 18 -4.49 -13.31 -12.46
N LYS A 19 -3.52 -12.46 -12.12
CA LYS A 19 -2.13 -12.58 -12.60
C LYS A 19 -1.45 -13.85 -12.08
N CYS A 20 -1.65 -14.22 -10.83
CA CYS A 20 -1.18 -15.51 -10.31
C CYS A 20 -1.80 -16.69 -11.07
N CYS A 21 -3.09 -16.65 -11.38
CA CYS A 21 -3.78 -17.67 -12.16
C CYS A 21 -3.29 -17.77 -13.60
N GLN A 22 -2.75 -16.72 -14.19
CA GLN A 22 -2.11 -16.75 -15.51
C GLN A 22 -0.74 -17.44 -15.50
N ASN A 23 -0.13 -17.60 -14.32
CA ASN A 23 1.19 -18.23 -14.12
C ASN A 23 1.06 -19.49 -13.27
N SER A 24 0.17 -20.41 -13.69
CA SER A 24 -0.16 -21.63 -12.96
C SER A 24 1.00 -22.62 -12.80
N GLU A 25 2.04 -22.50 -13.59
CA GLU A 25 3.29 -23.26 -13.45
C GLU A 25 4.08 -22.84 -12.20
N VAL A 26 3.89 -21.60 -11.72
CA VAL A 26 4.45 -21.09 -10.47
C VAL A 26 3.43 -21.25 -9.36
N PHE A 27 2.22 -20.72 -9.54
CA PHE A 27 1.13 -20.72 -8.55
C PHE A 27 0.19 -21.89 -8.78
N SER A 28 0.57 -23.10 -8.30
CA SER A 28 -0.22 -24.30 -8.52
C SER A 28 -1.50 -24.33 -7.69
N GLU A 29 -1.47 -23.76 -6.49
CA GLU A 29 -2.61 -23.65 -5.59
C GLU A 29 -2.71 -22.26 -4.97
N ILE A 30 -3.91 -21.70 -4.92
CA ILE A 30 -4.20 -20.43 -4.27
C ILE A 30 -5.40 -20.60 -3.33
N MET A 31 -5.27 -20.08 -2.10
CA MET A 31 -6.39 -19.82 -1.23
C MET A 31 -6.70 -18.34 -1.22
N ILE A 32 -7.93 -17.96 -1.53
CA ILE A 32 -8.44 -16.59 -1.38
C ILE A 32 -9.18 -16.50 -0.06
N ALA A 33 -8.71 -15.66 0.85
CA ALA A 33 -9.28 -15.52 2.18
C ALA A 33 -9.68 -14.07 2.48
N SER A 34 -10.90 -13.86 2.96
CA SER A 34 -11.37 -12.55 3.41
C SER A 34 -12.54 -12.65 4.38
N ARG A 35 -12.95 -11.54 5.00
CA ARG A 35 -14.16 -11.47 5.84
C ARG A 35 -15.43 -11.81 5.08
N THR A 36 -15.49 -11.57 3.79
CA THR A 36 -16.68 -11.79 2.93
C THR A 36 -16.43 -12.97 1.99
N LEU A 37 -16.73 -14.19 2.48
CA LEU A 37 -16.52 -15.43 1.72
C LEU A 37 -17.17 -15.40 0.33
N SER A 38 -18.38 -14.84 0.20
CA SER A 38 -19.11 -14.77 -1.08
C SER A 38 -18.36 -14.00 -2.17
N LYS A 39 -17.53 -12.99 -1.81
CA LYS A 39 -16.66 -12.29 -2.77
C LYS A 39 -15.53 -13.22 -3.26
N CYS A 40 -14.95 -14.00 -2.34
CA CYS A 40 -13.92 -14.98 -2.69
C CYS A 40 -14.47 -16.07 -3.62
N ASP A 41 -15.66 -16.58 -3.33
CA ASP A 41 -16.33 -17.60 -4.12
C ASP A 41 -16.66 -17.08 -5.53
N ALA A 42 -17.20 -15.87 -5.64
CA ALA A 42 -17.50 -15.24 -6.92
C ALA A 42 -16.23 -15.04 -7.79
N LEU A 43 -15.12 -14.64 -7.17
CA LEU A 43 -13.84 -14.51 -7.87
C LEU A 43 -13.30 -15.87 -8.32
N LYS A 44 -13.38 -16.90 -7.47
CA LYS A 44 -13.04 -18.28 -7.82
C LYS A 44 -13.88 -18.77 -9.00
N GLU A 45 -15.20 -18.61 -8.96
CA GLU A 45 -16.08 -19.03 -10.05
C GLU A 45 -15.73 -18.38 -11.39
N LYS A 46 -15.36 -17.11 -11.35
CA LYS A 46 -14.93 -16.34 -12.53
C LYS A 46 -13.59 -16.85 -13.11
N LEU A 47 -12.63 -17.21 -12.26
CA LEU A 47 -11.27 -17.53 -12.69
C LEU A 47 -11.03 -19.02 -12.94
N ALA A 48 -11.67 -19.91 -12.18
CA ALA A 48 -11.45 -21.35 -12.28
C ALA A 48 -11.59 -21.94 -13.71
N PRO A 49 -12.52 -21.46 -14.56
CA PRO A 49 -12.60 -21.97 -15.95
C PRO A 49 -11.43 -21.59 -16.85
N THR A 50 -10.62 -20.59 -16.46
CA THR A 50 -9.58 -20.01 -17.31
C THR A 50 -8.16 -20.32 -16.84
N THR A 51 -8.02 -21.06 -15.73
CA THR A 51 -6.70 -21.36 -15.13
C THR A 51 -6.55 -22.84 -14.82
N LYS A 52 -5.28 -23.28 -14.71
CA LYS A 52 -4.92 -24.59 -14.15
C LYS A 52 -4.61 -24.51 -12.65
N THR A 53 -4.55 -23.32 -12.08
CA THR A 53 -4.34 -23.10 -10.64
C THR A 53 -5.55 -23.62 -9.87
N ILE A 54 -5.33 -24.41 -8.83
CA ILE A 54 -6.37 -24.88 -7.93
C ILE A 54 -6.72 -23.72 -6.99
N ILE A 55 -7.98 -23.25 -7.06
CA ILE A 55 -8.44 -22.14 -6.24
C ILE A 55 -9.34 -22.67 -5.13
N THR A 56 -9.00 -22.37 -3.88
CA THR A 56 -9.82 -22.58 -2.69
C THR A 56 -10.20 -21.24 -2.06
N THR A 57 -11.22 -21.22 -1.24
CA THR A 57 -11.71 -20.01 -0.58
C THR A 57 -11.90 -20.26 0.91
N ALA A 58 -11.71 -19.24 1.73
CA ALA A 58 -11.93 -19.29 3.16
C ALA A 58 -12.48 -17.95 3.67
N LYS A 59 -13.26 -18.04 4.75
CA LYS A 59 -13.60 -16.86 5.56
C LYS A 59 -12.53 -16.71 6.63
N VAL A 60 -12.00 -15.50 6.81
CA VAL A 60 -11.07 -15.14 7.88
C VAL A 60 -11.24 -13.67 8.23
N ASP A 61 -11.15 -13.35 9.50
CA ASP A 61 -10.99 -11.98 9.96
C ASP A 61 -9.49 -11.69 10.13
N ALA A 62 -8.97 -10.79 9.31
CA ALA A 62 -7.54 -10.45 9.32
C ALA A 62 -7.15 -9.58 10.54
N ASP A 63 -8.11 -9.10 11.32
CA ASP A 63 -7.88 -8.44 12.61
C ASP A 63 -7.72 -9.47 13.76
N CYS A 64 -7.96 -10.77 13.49
CA CYS A 64 -7.85 -11.85 14.46
C CYS A 64 -6.68 -12.78 14.16
N THR A 65 -5.57 -12.59 14.88
CA THR A 65 -4.33 -13.39 14.72
C THR A 65 -4.58 -14.89 14.91
N GLU A 66 -5.46 -15.29 15.82
CA GLU A 66 -5.77 -16.68 16.10
C GLU A 66 -6.49 -17.36 14.92
N GLU A 67 -7.44 -16.67 14.26
CA GLU A 67 -8.10 -17.19 13.06
C GLU A 67 -7.10 -17.37 11.92
N LEU A 68 -6.22 -16.37 11.73
CA LEU A 68 -5.15 -16.43 10.73
C LEU A 68 -4.21 -17.60 10.98
N ILE A 69 -3.74 -17.79 12.22
CA ILE A 69 -2.87 -18.92 12.60
C ILE A 69 -3.55 -20.26 12.33
N ALA A 70 -4.83 -20.39 12.70
CA ALA A 70 -5.59 -21.62 12.47
C ALA A 70 -5.70 -21.94 10.97
N LEU A 71 -6.01 -20.92 10.15
CA LEU A 71 -6.16 -21.07 8.71
C LEU A 71 -4.82 -21.38 8.04
N ILE A 72 -3.73 -20.70 8.41
CA ILE A 72 -2.38 -20.95 7.89
C ILE A 72 -1.95 -22.40 8.22
N LYS A 73 -2.15 -22.85 9.45
CA LYS A 73 -1.82 -24.23 9.85
C LYS A 73 -2.65 -25.28 9.11
N GLN A 74 -3.92 -25.00 8.83
CA GLN A 74 -4.80 -25.90 8.08
C GLN A 74 -4.39 -25.96 6.60
N TYR A 75 -4.12 -24.82 5.99
CA TYR A 75 -3.85 -24.71 4.56
C TYR A 75 -2.39 -25.04 4.24
N GLN A 76 -1.45 -24.72 5.12
CA GLN A 76 -0.01 -24.89 4.95
C GLN A 76 0.54 -24.23 3.67
N PRO A 77 0.41 -22.91 3.51
CA PRO A 77 0.95 -22.21 2.35
C PRO A 77 2.48 -22.10 2.39
N ASP A 78 3.11 -21.99 1.23
CA ASP A 78 4.53 -21.66 1.09
C ASP A 78 4.80 -20.17 1.36
N ALA A 79 3.79 -19.31 1.17
CA ALA A 79 3.82 -17.89 1.47
C ALA A 79 2.41 -17.32 1.69
N VAL A 80 2.34 -16.24 2.46
CA VAL A 80 1.13 -15.41 2.62
C VAL A 80 1.34 -14.11 1.87
N LEU A 81 0.43 -13.79 0.95
CA LEU A 81 0.35 -12.50 0.26
C LEU A 81 -0.78 -11.68 0.86
N ASN A 82 -0.42 -10.60 1.52
CA ASN A 82 -1.37 -9.67 2.11
C ASN A 82 -1.79 -8.61 1.10
N LEU A 83 -3.06 -8.62 0.74
CA LEU A 83 -3.74 -7.64 -0.11
C LEU A 83 -5.02 -7.12 0.58
N ALA A 84 -5.03 -7.18 1.91
CA ALA A 84 -6.04 -6.56 2.76
C ALA A 84 -5.77 -5.05 2.87
N LEU A 85 -6.48 -4.37 3.75
CA LEU A 85 -6.17 -2.98 4.05
C LEU A 85 -4.91 -2.89 4.95
N PRO A 86 -4.20 -1.77 4.94
CA PRO A 86 -2.94 -1.61 5.69
C PRO A 86 -3.09 -1.77 7.21
N TYR A 87 -4.30 -1.61 7.74
CA TYR A 87 -4.60 -1.80 9.17
C TYR A 87 -4.32 -3.21 9.69
N GLN A 88 -4.36 -4.22 8.81
CA GLN A 88 -4.20 -5.63 9.16
C GLN A 88 -2.75 -6.15 9.03
N ASP A 89 -1.82 -5.34 8.55
CA ASP A 89 -0.46 -5.81 8.23
C ASP A 89 0.23 -6.49 9.41
N LEU A 90 0.25 -5.83 10.58
CA LEU A 90 0.96 -6.37 11.74
C LEU A 90 0.31 -7.64 12.30
N THR A 91 -1.02 -7.72 12.27
CA THR A 91 -1.78 -8.91 12.70
C THR A 91 -1.45 -10.11 11.81
N ILE A 92 -1.37 -9.89 10.50
CA ILE A 92 -0.99 -10.93 9.53
C ILE A 92 0.49 -11.31 9.69
N MET A 93 1.39 -10.33 9.91
CA MET A 93 2.81 -10.59 10.17
C MET A 93 3.02 -11.42 11.44
N ASP A 94 2.27 -11.16 12.52
CA ASP A 94 2.31 -11.97 13.74
C ASP A 94 1.86 -13.41 13.49
N ALA A 95 0.81 -13.61 12.69
CA ALA A 95 0.35 -14.94 12.32
C ALA A 95 1.38 -15.68 11.45
N CYS A 96 1.99 -15.00 10.49
CA CYS A 96 3.06 -15.56 9.65
C CYS A 96 4.28 -15.95 10.48
N LEU A 97 4.67 -15.10 11.43
CA LEU A 97 5.78 -15.38 12.34
C LEU A 97 5.49 -16.60 13.22
N ALA A 98 4.30 -16.69 13.81
CA ALA A 98 3.88 -17.82 14.64
C ALA A 98 3.84 -19.16 13.88
N CYS A 99 3.55 -19.11 12.57
CA CYS A 99 3.49 -20.27 11.70
C CYS A 99 4.79 -20.52 10.91
N LYS A 100 5.77 -19.62 10.99
CA LYS A 100 7.04 -19.65 10.24
C LYS A 100 6.81 -19.70 8.72
N VAL A 101 5.92 -18.86 8.23
CA VAL A 101 5.58 -18.75 6.80
C VAL A 101 6.01 -17.37 6.29
N PRO A 102 6.66 -17.27 5.12
CA PRO A 102 7.00 -16.00 4.49
C PRO A 102 5.80 -15.08 4.31
N TYR A 103 6.02 -13.79 4.50
CA TYR A 103 5.04 -12.72 4.38
C TYR A 103 5.38 -11.79 3.22
N ILE A 104 4.38 -11.37 2.46
CA ILE A 104 4.51 -10.43 1.35
C ILE A 104 3.35 -9.45 1.44
N ASP A 105 3.61 -8.14 1.27
CA ASP A 105 2.59 -7.09 1.20
C ASP A 105 2.79 -6.12 0.03
N THR A 106 1.90 -5.16 -0.10
CA THR A 106 1.92 -4.13 -1.15
C THR A 106 1.82 -2.70 -0.61
N ALA A 107 1.72 -2.52 0.70
CA ALA A 107 1.57 -1.23 1.36
C ALA A 107 2.20 -1.26 2.76
N ASN A 108 2.40 -0.07 3.35
CA ASN A 108 2.84 0.05 4.73
C ASN A 108 1.66 -0.05 5.70
N TYR A 109 1.96 -0.45 6.94
CA TYR A 109 0.99 -0.46 8.04
C TYR A 109 0.50 0.94 8.38
N GLU A 110 -0.78 1.04 8.64
CA GLU A 110 -1.42 2.22 9.22
C GLU A 110 -2.26 1.82 10.44
N ALA A 111 -2.24 2.66 11.47
CA ALA A 111 -3.10 2.44 12.64
C ALA A 111 -4.56 2.82 12.31
N GLU A 112 -5.50 1.93 12.62
CA GLU A 112 -6.93 2.17 12.41
C GLU A 112 -7.47 3.25 13.37
N ASN A 113 -6.95 3.28 14.60
CA ASN A 113 -7.41 4.23 15.64
C ASN A 113 -6.30 5.24 15.98
N THR A 114 -6.20 6.30 15.20
CA THR A 114 -5.22 7.38 15.40
C THR A 114 -5.55 8.32 16.58
N ASP A 115 -6.73 8.18 17.18
CA ASP A 115 -7.14 8.94 18.38
C ASP A 115 -6.75 8.25 19.69
N ASP A 116 -6.26 7.01 19.63
CA ASP A 116 -5.72 6.32 20.80
C ASP A 116 -4.50 7.09 21.35
N PRO A 117 -4.54 7.57 22.63
CA PRO A 117 -3.41 8.28 23.22
C PRO A 117 -2.10 7.49 23.24
N ALA A 118 -2.16 6.16 23.40
CA ALA A 118 -0.97 5.31 23.39
C ALA A 118 -0.34 5.24 22.00
N TRP A 119 -1.16 5.07 20.96
CA TRP A 119 -0.68 5.12 19.56
C TRP A 119 -0.11 6.49 19.24
N ARG A 120 -0.83 7.56 19.61
CA ARG A 120 -0.40 8.94 19.34
C ARG A 120 0.96 9.26 19.97
N ALA A 121 1.21 8.83 21.19
CA ALA A 121 2.51 9.01 21.85
C ALA A 121 3.66 8.29 21.12
N ILE A 122 3.40 7.10 20.59
CA ILE A 122 4.37 6.34 19.79
C ILE A 122 4.60 7.04 18.44
N TYR A 123 3.54 7.49 17.80
CA TYR A 123 3.61 8.20 16.54
C TYR A 123 4.37 9.53 16.65
N GLU A 124 4.03 10.37 17.66
CA GLU A 124 4.71 11.65 17.91
C GLU A 124 6.22 11.46 18.15
N LYS A 125 6.59 10.47 18.97
CA LYS A 125 7.98 10.12 19.18
C LYS A 125 8.68 9.74 17.88
N ARG A 126 8.02 8.99 17.00
CA ARG A 126 8.55 8.59 15.70
C ARG A 126 8.72 9.78 14.76
N CYS A 127 7.75 10.68 14.70
CA CYS A 127 7.88 11.91 13.92
C CYS A 127 9.06 12.76 14.39
N GLU A 128 9.32 12.82 15.70
CA GLU A 128 10.48 13.50 16.26
C GLU A 128 11.80 12.82 15.83
N GLU A 129 11.87 11.49 15.88
CA GLU A 129 13.05 10.71 15.46
C GLU A 129 13.34 10.84 13.95
N LEU A 130 12.30 10.89 13.12
CA LEU A 130 12.42 11.00 11.66
C LEU A 130 12.61 12.45 11.18
N GLY A 131 12.16 13.43 11.96
CA GLY A 131 12.22 14.84 11.63
C GLY A 131 11.14 15.31 10.65
N PHE A 132 10.07 14.52 10.43
CA PHE A 132 8.90 14.88 9.63
C PHE A 132 7.65 14.12 10.09
N SER A 133 6.46 14.61 9.72
CA SER A 133 5.20 13.93 10.04
C SER A 133 4.86 12.90 8.97
N ALA A 134 5.29 11.67 9.19
CA ALA A 134 4.99 10.56 8.29
C ALA A 134 3.79 9.76 8.82
N TYR A 135 2.66 9.88 8.14
CA TYR A 135 1.54 8.95 8.34
C TYR A 135 1.84 7.59 7.72
N PHE A 136 2.64 7.55 6.65
CA PHE A 136 3.00 6.39 5.85
C PHE A 136 4.47 6.04 6.10
N ASP A 137 4.73 5.01 6.91
CA ASP A 137 6.07 4.67 7.40
C ASP A 137 6.21 3.16 7.58
N TYR A 138 7.19 2.55 6.91
CA TYR A 138 7.49 1.12 7.02
C TYR A 138 8.14 0.70 8.34
N SER A 139 8.54 1.60 9.21
CA SER A 139 9.28 1.24 10.43
C SER A 139 8.51 0.32 11.38
N TRP A 140 7.17 0.34 11.34
CA TRP A 140 6.34 -0.63 12.05
C TRP A 140 6.59 -2.07 11.60
N GLN A 141 6.66 -2.30 10.29
CA GLN A 141 6.94 -3.61 9.73
C GLN A 141 8.43 -3.94 9.82
N TRP A 142 9.35 -2.97 9.66
CA TRP A 142 10.78 -3.20 9.87
C TRP A 142 11.15 -3.58 11.30
N ALA A 143 10.35 -3.23 12.30
CA ALA A 143 10.52 -3.69 13.68
C ALA A 143 10.42 -5.22 13.83
N TYR A 144 9.85 -5.91 12.84
CA TYR A 144 9.78 -7.37 12.79
C TYR A 144 11.05 -8.04 12.24
N MET A 145 12.01 -7.28 11.72
CA MET A 145 13.16 -7.81 10.98
C MET A 145 13.94 -8.88 11.76
N ASP A 146 14.29 -8.62 13.01
CA ASP A 146 15.08 -9.57 13.81
C ASP A 146 14.26 -10.80 14.17
N ARG A 147 12.98 -10.65 14.49
CA ARG A 147 12.04 -11.77 14.76
C ARG A 147 11.90 -12.68 13.54
N PHE A 148 11.80 -12.10 12.33
CA PHE A 148 11.72 -12.86 11.07
C PHE A 148 13.04 -13.58 10.77
N LYS A 149 14.20 -12.93 11.00
CA LYS A 149 15.51 -13.58 10.88
C LYS A 149 15.68 -14.76 11.83
N GLU A 150 15.30 -14.60 13.10
CA GLU A 150 15.36 -15.67 14.09
C GLU A 150 14.42 -16.83 13.72
N ALA A 151 13.26 -16.54 13.18
CA ALA A 151 12.31 -17.56 12.70
C ALA A 151 12.76 -18.25 11.39
N GLY A 152 13.75 -17.69 10.68
CA GLY A 152 14.24 -18.19 9.39
C GLY A 152 13.26 -17.97 8.24
N ILE A 153 12.45 -16.91 8.29
CA ILE A 153 11.47 -16.56 7.26
C ILE A 153 11.77 -15.19 6.65
N THR A 154 11.21 -14.93 5.47
CA THR A 154 11.35 -13.67 4.75
C THR A 154 10.06 -12.85 4.87
N GLY A 155 10.18 -11.56 5.19
CA GLY A 155 9.18 -10.54 4.95
C GLY A 155 9.59 -9.72 3.73
N LEU A 156 8.73 -9.64 2.72
CA LEU A 156 8.94 -8.81 1.53
C LEU A 156 7.87 -7.73 1.52
N LEU A 157 8.31 -6.50 1.75
CA LEU A 157 7.43 -5.35 1.97
C LEU A 157 7.34 -4.48 0.72
N GLY A 158 6.17 -3.88 0.48
CA GLY A 158 5.96 -2.91 -0.57
C GLY A 158 6.14 -3.47 -1.97
N THR A 159 5.51 -4.59 -2.28
CA THR A 159 5.64 -5.28 -3.59
C THR A 159 4.51 -4.94 -4.55
N GLY A 160 3.95 -3.73 -4.41
CA GLY A 160 2.93 -3.19 -5.29
C GLY A 160 3.49 -2.58 -6.58
N PHE A 161 2.79 -1.59 -7.08
CA PHE A 161 3.26 -0.78 -8.20
C PHE A 161 4.11 0.39 -7.67
N ASP A 162 3.52 1.20 -6.83
CA ASP A 162 4.12 2.24 -5.99
C ASP A 162 3.57 2.07 -4.55
N PRO A 163 4.39 1.62 -3.62
CA PRO A 163 5.78 1.14 -3.76
C PRO A 163 5.89 -0.25 -4.40
N GLY A 164 7.02 -0.49 -5.08
CA GLY A 164 7.38 -1.81 -5.59
C GLY A 164 8.04 -1.74 -6.97
N VAL A 165 7.27 -1.68 -8.05
CA VAL A 165 7.79 -1.59 -9.43
C VAL A 165 8.67 -0.36 -9.62
N THR A 166 8.34 0.78 -9.04
CA THR A 166 9.13 2.00 -9.03
C THR A 166 10.53 1.79 -8.44
N SER A 167 10.61 1.08 -7.31
CA SER A 167 11.89 0.71 -6.68
C SER A 167 12.70 -0.25 -7.55
N VAL A 168 12.03 -1.22 -8.21
CA VAL A 168 12.70 -2.15 -9.15
C VAL A 168 13.26 -1.39 -10.35
N PHE A 169 12.52 -0.42 -10.91
CA PHE A 169 13.00 0.41 -12.01
C PHE A 169 14.23 1.23 -11.61
N ALA A 170 14.22 1.84 -10.43
CA ALA A 170 15.37 2.59 -9.91
C ALA A 170 16.61 1.68 -9.74
N ALA A 171 16.44 0.50 -9.14
CA ALA A 171 17.51 -0.47 -8.95
C ALA A 171 18.03 -1.03 -10.29
N TYR A 172 17.13 -1.27 -11.24
CA TYR A 172 17.50 -1.70 -12.60
C TYR A 172 18.28 -0.62 -13.34
N ALA A 173 17.84 0.63 -13.25
CA ALA A 173 18.52 1.77 -13.86
C ALA A 173 19.93 1.95 -13.26
N GLN A 174 20.05 1.89 -11.93
CA GLN A 174 21.35 1.93 -11.25
C GLN A 174 22.29 0.84 -11.75
N LYS A 175 21.78 -0.38 -11.90
CA LYS A 175 22.60 -1.53 -12.29
C LYS A 175 23.08 -1.48 -13.76
N HIS A 176 22.26 -0.89 -14.65
CA HIS A 176 22.45 -1.08 -16.10
C HIS A 176 22.73 0.20 -16.88
N TYR A 177 22.38 1.37 -16.34
CA TYR A 177 22.38 2.63 -17.12
C TYR A 177 23.15 3.76 -16.46
N PHE A 178 23.37 3.73 -15.13
CA PHE A 178 24.01 4.82 -14.40
C PHE A 178 25.17 4.32 -13.54
N ASP A 179 26.31 5.03 -13.58
CA ASP A 179 27.40 4.81 -12.64
C ASP A 179 27.02 5.33 -11.24
N GLU A 180 26.33 6.47 -11.19
CA GLU A 180 25.78 7.09 -9.97
C GLU A 180 24.42 7.70 -10.26
N ILE A 181 23.48 7.57 -9.29
CA ILE A 181 22.18 8.21 -9.33
C ILE A 181 22.15 9.31 -8.27
N HIS A 182 22.05 10.56 -8.72
CA HIS A 182 21.98 11.71 -7.81
C HIS A 182 20.55 12.17 -7.55
N THR A 183 19.64 12.00 -8.50
CA THR A 183 18.24 12.43 -8.36
C THR A 183 17.30 11.39 -8.93
N ILE A 184 16.18 11.19 -8.23
CA ILE A 184 15.07 10.34 -8.66
C ILE A 184 13.81 11.17 -8.56
N ASP A 185 13.08 11.32 -9.66
CA ASP A 185 11.72 11.82 -9.69
C ASP A 185 10.82 10.68 -10.18
N ILE A 186 9.91 10.23 -9.34
CA ILE A 186 8.89 9.23 -9.68
C ILE A 186 7.65 10.01 -10.13
N LEU A 187 7.14 9.68 -11.30
CA LEU A 187 6.01 10.36 -11.92
C LEU A 187 4.90 9.34 -12.15
N ASP A 188 3.92 9.28 -11.23
CA ASP A 188 2.76 8.42 -11.37
C ASP A 188 1.67 9.12 -12.19
N CYS A 189 1.23 8.47 -13.27
CA CYS A 189 0.24 9.00 -14.20
C CYS A 189 -0.96 8.08 -14.34
N ASN A 190 -2.13 8.55 -13.90
CA ASN A 190 -3.39 7.93 -14.23
C ASN A 190 -3.92 8.48 -15.58
N GLY A 191 -3.85 7.65 -16.62
CA GLY A 191 -4.42 7.92 -17.92
C GLY A 191 -5.84 7.37 -18.13
N GLY A 192 -6.44 6.76 -17.09
CA GLY A 192 -7.75 6.14 -17.15
C GLY A 192 -8.91 7.12 -17.00
N ASP A 193 -10.11 6.64 -17.32
CA ASP A 193 -11.38 7.34 -17.10
C ASP A 193 -12.34 6.39 -16.37
N HIS A 194 -12.82 6.81 -15.20
CA HIS A 194 -13.78 6.04 -14.40
C HIS A 194 -15.24 6.29 -14.81
N GLY A 195 -15.49 7.20 -15.75
CA GLY A 195 -16.84 7.58 -16.17
C GLY A 195 -17.60 8.43 -15.14
N TYR A 196 -16.95 8.93 -14.10
CA TYR A 196 -17.52 9.77 -13.06
C TYR A 196 -16.73 11.08 -12.91
N PRO A 197 -17.37 12.19 -12.57
CA PRO A 197 -16.69 13.47 -12.32
C PRO A 197 -15.71 13.42 -11.16
N PHE A 198 -15.96 12.52 -10.18
CA PHE A 198 -15.11 12.27 -9.03
C PHE A 198 -15.05 10.77 -8.75
N ALA A 199 -13.88 10.21 -8.74
CA ALA A 199 -13.62 8.81 -8.38
C ALA A 199 -12.19 8.66 -7.88
N THR A 200 -11.99 7.66 -7.04
CA THR A 200 -10.68 7.24 -6.55
C THR A 200 -10.29 5.89 -7.17
N ASN A 201 -9.00 5.64 -7.32
CA ASN A 201 -8.50 4.39 -7.92
C ASN A 201 -8.55 3.20 -6.96
N PHE A 202 -8.48 3.46 -5.67
CA PHE A 202 -8.45 2.46 -4.60
C PHE A 202 -9.36 2.91 -3.44
N ASN A 203 -9.08 2.51 -2.22
CA ASN A 203 -9.91 2.88 -1.07
C ASN A 203 -10.07 4.41 -0.98
N PRO A 204 -11.30 4.94 -1.05
CA PRO A 204 -11.54 6.39 -1.06
C PRO A 204 -11.01 7.11 0.18
N GLU A 205 -11.13 6.51 1.36
CA GLU A 205 -10.68 7.09 2.61
C GLU A 205 -9.15 7.25 2.62
N ILE A 206 -8.41 6.20 2.25
CA ILE A 206 -6.94 6.23 2.17
C ILE A 206 -6.50 7.28 1.14
N ASN A 207 -7.08 7.28 -0.05
CA ASN A 207 -6.74 8.25 -1.09
C ASN A 207 -6.99 9.71 -0.66
N LEU A 208 -8.14 9.98 -0.03
CA LEU A 208 -8.46 11.32 0.45
C LEU A 208 -7.50 11.79 1.55
N ARG A 209 -7.11 10.89 2.45
CA ARG A 209 -6.17 11.17 3.53
C ARG A 209 -4.76 11.41 2.99
N GLU A 210 -4.30 10.62 2.04
CA GLU A 210 -3.02 10.77 1.36
C GLU A 210 -2.86 12.16 0.71
N VAL A 211 -3.85 12.60 -0.07
CA VAL A 211 -3.78 13.91 -0.74
C VAL A 211 -3.99 15.10 0.22
N SER A 212 -4.56 14.86 1.40
CA SER A 212 -4.76 15.88 2.44
C SER A 212 -3.61 15.96 3.44
N ALA A 213 -2.73 14.95 3.47
CA ALA A 213 -1.55 14.92 4.33
C ALA A 213 -0.45 15.87 3.82
N PRO A 214 0.45 16.34 4.70
CA PRO A 214 1.67 17.03 4.27
C PRO A 214 2.46 16.17 3.29
N GLY A 215 2.92 16.78 2.19
CA GLY A 215 3.86 16.13 1.29
C GLY A 215 5.27 16.13 1.87
N SER A 216 6.08 15.15 1.50
CA SER A 216 7.50 15.17 1.86
C SER A 216 8.37 14.51 0.80
N TYR A 217 9.63 14.88 0.77
CA TYR A 217 10.62 14.32 -0.13
C TYR A 217 12.01 14.27 0.53
N TRP A 218 12.87 13.43 -0.01
CA TRP A 218 14.26 13.34 0.45
C TRP A 218 15.17 14.30 -0.29
N GLU A 219 15.97 15.08 0.43
CA GLU A 219 16.97 15.97 -0.14
C GLU A 219 18.22 16.12 0.74
N ASN A 220 19.39 15.87 0.16
CA ASN A 220 20.70 16.05 0.81
C ASN A 220 20.83 15.39 2.20
N GLY A 221 20.30 14.19 2.35
CA GLY A 221 20.44 13.43 3.60
C GLY A 221 19.35 13.69 4.64
N HIS A 222 18.30 14.45 4.32
CA HIS A 222 17.20 14.74 5.24
C HIS A 222 15.86 14.82 4.52
N TRP A 223 14.79 14.67 5.30
CA TRP A 223 13.43 14.86 4.82
C TRP A 223 13.08 16.35 4.77
N VAL A 224 12.35 16.74 3.73
CA VAL A 224 11.76 18.07 3.57
C VAL A 224 10.25 17.93 3.51
N GLU A 225 9.55 18.47 4.49
CA GLU A 225 8.09 18.49 4.54
C GLU A 225 7.54 19.76 3.88
N ILE A 226 6.41 19.61 3.19
CA ILE A 226 5.70 20.70 2.51
C ILE A 226 4.20 20.63 2.81
N PRO A 227 3.46 21.74 2.71
CA PRO A 227 2.00 21.70 2.80
C PRO A 227 1.38 20.77 1.74
N PRO A 228 0.21 20.17 2.02
CA PRO A 228 -0.48 19.28 1.08
C PRO A 228 -0.61 19.91 -0.31
N MET A 229 -0.29 19.16 -1.36
CA MET A 229 -0.45 19.53 -2.77
C MET A 229 0.21 20.87 -3.16
N SER A 230 1.17 21.41 -2.37
CA SER A 230 1.71 22.76 -2.57
C SER A 230 2.73 22.88 -3.71
N ILE A 231 3.36 21.78 -4.12
CA ILE A 231 4.27 21.76 -5.26
C ILE A 231 3.57 21.09 -6.43
N LYS A 232 3.23 21.89 -7.43
CA LYS A 232 2.65 21.46 -8.69
C LYS A 232 3.70 21.49 -9.79
N ARG A 233 3.65 20.52 -10.70
CA ARG A 233 4.45 20.46 -11.90
C ARG A 233 3.60 19.97 -13.07
N GLU A 234 3.82 20.50 -14.26
CA GLU A 234 3.25 19.98 -15.50
C GLU A 234 4.26 19.06 -16.18
N TYR A 235 3.77 17.97 -16.74
CA TYR A 235 4.57 17.03 -17.50
C TYR A 235 3.80 16.45 -18.67
N ASN A 236 4.47 16.32 -19.81
CA ASN A 236 3.90 15.69 -21.00
C ASN A 236 4.29 14.20 -21.01
N PHE A 237 3.34 13.34 -20.63
CA PHE A 237 3.53 11.89 -20.62
C PHE A 237 3.34 11.33 -22.03
N ASP A 238 4.24 10.48 -22.46
CA ASP A 238 4.14 9.79 -23.73
C ASP A 238 2.80 9.04 -23.85
N GLU A 239 2.11 9.19 -24.99
CA GLU A 239 0.80 8.58 -25.29
C GLU A 239 -0.39 9.09 -24.45
N VAL A 240 -0.15 9.76 -23.31
CA VAL A 240 -1.21 10.29 -22.41
C VAL A 240 -1.40 11.79 -22.58
N GLY A 241 -0.32 12.54 -22.89
CA GLY A 241 -0.32 14.00 -23.05
C GLY A 241 0.00 14.75 -21.75
N GLU A 242 -0.23 16.07 -21.79
CA GLU A 242 0.06 16.95 -20.66
C GLU A 242 -0.84 16.69 -19.47
N LYS A 243 -0.23 16.55 -18.30
CA LYS A 243 -0.90 16.39 -17.01
C LYS A 243 -0.28 17.27 -15.95
N ASP A 244 -1.14 17.81 -15.11
CA ASP A 244 -0.74 18.39 -13.82
C ASP A 244 -0.45 17.29 -12.83
N MET A 245 0.71 17.36 -12.18
CA MET A 245 1.09 16.43 -11.11
C MET A 245 1.53 17.19 -9.86
N TYR A 246 1.32 16.58 -8.72
CA TYR A 246 1.55 17.19 -7.42
C TYR A 246 2.49 16.34 -6.59
N LEU A 247 3.40 16.99 -5.87
CA LEU A 247 4.33 16.30 -4.98
C LEU A 247 3.58 15.83 -3.73
N LEU A 248 3.69 14.52 -3.46
CA LEU A 248 3.17 13.85 -2.28
C LEU A 248 4.33 13.16 -1.53
N HIS A 249 4.10 12.80 -0.28
CA HIS A 249 4.90 11.75 0.36
C HIS A 249 4.54 10.40 -0.26
N HIS A 250 5.51 9.51 -0.44
CA HIS A 250 5.25 8.14 -0.83
C HIS A 250 6.33 7.19 -0.29
N GLU A 251 5.95 5.97 0.05
CA GLU A 251 6.71 5.06 0.90
C GLU A 251 8.01 4.58 0.26
N GLU A 252 8.07 4.43 -1.07
CA GLU A 252 9.28 3.98 -1.75
C GLU A 252 10.45 4.94 -1.57
N ILE A 253 10.20 6.21 -1.25
CA ILE A 253 11.27 7.19 -0.99
C ILE A 253 12.18 6.72 0.14
N GLU A 254 11.63 6.09 1.18
CA GLU A 254 12.39 5.53 2.30
C GLU A 254 13.37 4.45 1.84
N ALA A 255 12.87 3.47 1.09
CA ALA A 255 13.67 2.36 0.59
C ALA A 255 14.75 2.85 -0.39
N LEU A 256 14.41 3.79 -1.28
CA LEU A 256 15.34 4.36 -2.25
C LEU A 256 16.42 5.19 -1.58
N ALA A 257 16.07 6.05 -0.60
CA ALA A 257 17.02 6.85 0.16
C ALA A 257 18.03 5.98 0.93
N LYS A 258 17.59 4.84 1.43
CA LYS A 258 18.41 3.90 2.19
C LYS A 258 19.32 3.05 1.29
N ASN A 259 18.87 2.69 0.08
CA ASN A 259 19.53 1.65 -0.73
C ASN A 259 20.20 2.17 -2.01
N ILE A 260 19.97 3.43 -2.42
CA ILE A 260 20.67 4.03 -3.57
C ILE A 260 21.83 4.89 -3.07
N PRO A 261 23.08 4.42 -3.16
CA PRO A 261 24.23 5.17 -2.70
C PRO A 261 24.40 6.49 -3.45
N GLY A 262 24.68 7.57 -2.72
CA GLY A 262 24.98 8.88 -3.31
C GLY A 262 23.78 9.68 -3.80
N VAL A 263 22.55 9.16 -3.64
CA VAL A 263 21.33 9.90 -4.00
C VAL A 263 21.19 11.16 -3.14
N LYS A 264 20.92 12.28 -3.81
CA LYS A 264 20.79 13.60 -3.20
C LYS A 264 19.36 14.08 -3.09
N ARG A 265 18.48 13.63 -4.00
CA ARG A 265 17.07 14.02 -3.99
C ARG A 265 16.21 12.90 -4.55
N ILE A 266 15.10 12.63 -3.85
CA ILE A 266 14.06 11.69 -4.29
C ILE A 266 12.71 12.37 -4.08
N ARG A 267 11.87 12.40 -5.13
CA ARG A 267 10.54 13.00 -5.10
C ARG A 267 9.54 12.08 -5.78
N PHE A 268 8.33 12.07 -5.25
CA PHE A 268 7.18 11.40 -5.86
C PHE A 268 6.13 12.43 -6.29
N PHE A 269 5.59 12.25 -7.48
CA PHE A 269 4.53 13.08 -8.03
C PHE A 269 3.41 12.21 -8.56
N MET A 270 2.18 12.55 -8.24
CA MET A 270 0.98 11.89 -8.74
C MET A 270 0.10 12.89 -9.52
N THR A 271 -0.54 12.38 -10.56
CA THR A 271 -1.43 13.21 -11.41
C THR A 271 -2.85 13.25 -10.85
N PHE A 272 -3.44 14.45 -10.87
CA PHE A 272 -4.84 14.66 -10.52
C PHE A 272 -5.55 15.49 -11.56
N GLY A 273 -6.72 15.03 -12.00
CA GLY A 273 -7.56 15.79 -12.92
C GLY A 273 -8.22 16.99 -12.25
N GLN A 274 -8.45 18.07 -13.02
CA GLN A 274 -9.09 19.30 -12.50
C GLN A 274 -10.48 19.03 -11.91
N SER A 275 -11.24 18.09 -12.47
CA SER A 275 -12.54 17.68 -11.92
C SER A 275 -12.39 17.09 -10.52
N TYR A 276 -11.42 16.18 -10.31
CA TYR A 276 -11.12 15.60 -9.01
C TYR A 276 -10.79 16.68 -7.98
N LEU A 277 -9.86 17.57 -8.29
CA LEU A 277 -9.42 18.65 -7.39
C LEU A 277 -10.57 19.62 -7.02
N THR A 278 -11.44 19.91 -7.97
CA THR A 278 -12.61 20.77 -7.75
C THR A 278 -13.59 20.14 -6.76
N HIS A 279 -13.88 18.84 -6.92
CA HIS A 279 -14.76 18.12 -6.00
C HIS A 279 -14.14 17.96 -4.62
N MET A 280 -12.83 17.63 -4.55
CA MET A 280 -12.09 17.56 -3.28
C MET A 280 -12.20 18.89 -2.52
N LYS A 281 -11.95 20.01 -3.20
CA LYS A 281 -12.03 21.33 -2.57
C LYS A 281 -13.44 21.68 -2.11
N CYS A 282 -14.45 21.25 -2.83
CA CYS A 282 -15.84 21.41 -2.45
C CYS A 282 -16.14 20.62 -1.16
N LEU A 283 -15.76 19.35 -1.09
CA LEU A 283 -15.96 18.49 0.09
C LEU A 283 -15.21 19.05 1.30
N GLU A 284 -13.99 19.52 1.13
CA GLU A 284 -13.20 20.16 2.18
C GLU A 284 -13.91 21.43 2.72
N ASN A 285 -14.34 22.32 1.82
CA ASN A 285 -14.98 23.60 2.18
C ASN A 285 -16.30 23.43 2.94
N VAL A 286 -17.03 22.33 2.71
CA VAL A 286 -18.27 22.01 3.43
C VAL A 286 -18.04 21.11 4.65
N GLY A 287 -16.78 20.77 4.97
CA GLY A 287 -16.41 19.98 6.15
C GLY A 287 -16.68 18.48 6.02
N LEU A 288 -16.98 17.96 4.83
CA LEU A 288 -17.24 16.52 4.62
C LEU A 288 -15.98 15.65 4.62
N LEU A 289 -14.79 16.25 4.66
CA LEU A 289 -13.52 15.54 4.84
C LEU A 289 -12.99 15.63 6.28
N SER A 290 -13.80 16.21 7.21
CA SER A 290 -13.42 16.31 8.61
C SER A 290 -13.52 14.96 9.30
N THR A 291 -12.49 14.60 10.06
CA THR A 291 -12.48 13.43 10.96
C THR A 291 -13.00 13.78 12.37
N THR A 292 -13.38 15.05 12.60
CA THR A 292 -13.96 15.48 13.88
C THR A 292 -15.41 15.02 13.97
N PRO A 293 -15.78 14.20 14.96
CA PRO A 293 -17.15 13.74 15.10
C PRO A 293 -18.14 14.89 15.31
N ILE A 294 -19.25 14.86 14.58
CA ILE A 294 -20.38 15.76 14.77
C ILE A 294 -21.62 15.01 15.23
N THR A 295 -22.46 15.65 16.03
CA THR A 295 -23.73 15.05 16.43
C THR A 295 -24.84 15.42 15.45
N PHE A 296 -25.39 14.42 14.78
CA PHE A 296 -26.55 14.57 13.89
C PHE A 296 -27.68 13.64 14.34
N ASN A 297 -28.86 14.21 14.63
CA ASN A 297 -30.03 13.48 15.15
C ASN A 297 -29.72 12.57 16.36
N GLY A 298 -28.83 13.01 17.24
CA GLY A 298 -28.44 12.27 18.45
C GLY A 298 -27.42 11.14 18.21
N GLN A 299 -26.92 11.01 16.99
CA GLN A 299 -25.84 10.07 16.63
C GLN A 299 -24.55 10.82 16.33
N GLN A 300 -23.43 10.24 16.72
CA GLN A 300 -22.11 10.72 16.31
C GLN A 300 -21.86 10.19 14.90
N ILE A 301 -21.49 11.10 14.00
CA ILE A 301 -21.04 10.78 12.63
C ILE A 301 -19.71 11.49 12.36
N VAL A 302 -18.83 10.82 11.60
CA VAL A 302 -17.57 11.33 11.10
C VAL A 302 -17.63 11.37 9.60
#